data_2eb66ccfc4ac58a6d2919dd90dcd1862
#
_entry.id   2eb66ccfc4ac58a6d2919dd90dcd1862
#
_cell.length_a   1.000
_cell.length_b   1.000
_cell.length_c   1.000
_cell.angle_alpha   90.00
_cell.angle_beta   90.00
_cell.angle_gamma   90.00
#
_symmetry.space_group_name_H-M   'P 1'
#
loop_
_entity.id
_entity.type
_entity.pdbx_description
1 polymer ?
#
loop_
_entity_poly.entity_id
_entity_poly.type
_entity_poly.pdbx_seq_one_letter_code
_entity_poly.pdbx_strand_id
1 'polypeptide(L)'
;MDRANPAAHAATQATTGPADGLPQPARNRAMLVIILGITMAVLDGSIVNLALPGIARELNASAAQAIWVVNAYQIATLVMLLPLASLGERLGYRRVYLVGMALFTVSSVGAMLADSLGTLIFARAVQGLGAAGIMSINAALVRLTYPRAQLGRGLAINSMVVALAAVAGPSVAAGILSLAPWQWLFALNLPLGAFTLWLGWRALPFNPPSAVAPPRPAALDVALNVLMFTLIFVGGERLVASGSAGRGVTSLDAWGVLAAGVAVGGVYLRRQWHLAAPLFPVDLLRIPVFALSMGASVGAFCAQTLAYLALPFLLLAGLGRSPLEAGLLITAWPVAIVLTAPLAGRLIGRYADGLLGAIGMAVFACGLLLLAALPANLSPIDMVWRMALCGAGFALFQSPNNHTIVTSAPLHRSGAASGMLGTARLTGQTLGAVMLAGIFSLWSSHDGQAEMVALVCAAAFAALAAVSSALRLRTSH
;
A
#
# COMPACT_ATOMS: atom_id res chain seq x y z
N MET A 1 -18.34 22.67 -70.00
CA MET A 1 -19.36 22.63 -68.94
C MET A 1 -19.00 21.50 -67.96
N ASP A 2 -18.10 21.82 -67.08
CA ASP A 2 -17.60 20.88 -66.07
C ASP A 2 -18.45 21.02 -64.81
N ARG A 3 -19.23 20.02 -64.44
CA ARG A 3 -19.97 19.94 -63.20
C ARG A 3 -19.05 19.36 -62.16
N ALA A 4 -18.41 20.23 -61.35
CA ALA A 4 -17.68 19.82 -60.15
C ALA A 4 -18.61 19.07 -59.20
N ASN A 5 -18.19 17.88 -58.81
CA ASN A 5 -18.90 16.93 -57.94
C ASN A 5 -18.77 17.42 -56.46
N PRO A 6 -19.86 17.87 -55.80
CA PRO A 6 -19.79 18.35 -54.41
C PRO A 6 -19.57 17.25 -53.37
N ALA A 7 -19.49 15.97 -53.77
CA ALA A 7 -19.26 14.85 -52.87
C ALA A 7 -17.80 14.66 -52.40
N ALA A 8 -16.82 15.35 -53.04
CA ALA A 8 -15.40 15.20 -52.69
C ALA A 8 -14.94 16.10 -51.54
N HIS A 9 -15.75 17.08 -51.10
CA HIS A 9 -15.41 17.94 -49.94
C HIS A 9 -15.99 17.49 -48.59
N ALA A 10 -16.80 16.43 -48.56
CA ALA A 10 -17.36 15.90 -47.33
C ALA A 10 -16.52 14.81 -46.66
N ALA A 11 -15.42 14.37 -47.31
CA ALA A 11 -14.64 13.20 -46.82
C ALA A 11 -13.45 13.56 -45.90
N THR A 12 -13.29 14.84 -45.52
CA THR A 12 -12.14 15.24 -44.65
C THR A 12 -12.56 15.89 -43.33
N GLN A 13 -13.79 15.62 -42.87
CA GLN A 13 -14.08 15.78 -41.44
C GLN A 13 -13.70 14.45 -40.77
N ALA A 14 -12.40 14.32 -40.48
CA ALA A 14 -11.91 13.32 -39.57
C ALA A 14 -12.75 13.39 -38.29
N THR A 15 -13.52 12.36 -38.02
CA THR A 15 -14.18 12.13 -36.75
C THR A 15 -13.12 12.18 -35.67
N THR A 16 -12.97 13.34 -35.03
CA THR A 16 -12.19 13.46 -33.79
C THR A 16 -12.98 12.74 -32.68
N GLY A 17 -12.92 11.41 -32.71
CA GLY A 17 -13.28 10.60 -31.55
C GLY A 17 -12.43 11.06 -30.36
N PRO A 18 -12.86 10.85 -29.11
CA PRO A 18 -12.11 11.25 -27.94
C PRO A 18 -10.67 10.73 -28.09
N ALA A 19 -9.70 11.65 -28.00
CA ALA A 19 -8.29 11.36 -28.23
C ALA A 19 -7.86 10.16 -27.39
N ASP A 20 -7.39 9.07 -28.02
CA ASP A 20 -6.94 7.85 -27.35
C ASP A 20 -5.56 8.07 -26.73
N GLY A 21 -5.54 8.59 -25.49
CA GLY A 21 -4.33 8.96 -24.75
C GLY A 21 -3.74 10.31 -25.16
N LEU A 22 -2.60 10.66 -24.55
CA LEU A 22 -1.87 11.89 -24.84
C LEU A 22 -0.82 11.67 -25.93
N PRO A 23 -0.62 12.66 -26.84
CA PRO A 23 0.49 12.64 -27.78
C PRO A 23 1.83 12.86 -27.05
N GLN A 24 2.94 12.44 -27.67
CA GLN A 24 4.27 12.86 -27.22
C GLN A 24 4.54 14.33 -27.65
N PRO A 25 5.23 15.14 -26.78
CA PRO A 25 5.88 14.80 -25.53
C PRO A 25 5.00 14.94 -24.27
N ALA A 26 3.71 15.34 -24.42
CA ALA A 26 2.79 15.56 -23.30
C ALA A 26 2.64 14.28 -22.44
N ARG A 27 2.55 13.11 -23.08
CA ARG A 27 2.48 11.80 -22.42
C ARG A 27 3.65 11.57 -21.48
N ASN A 28 4.87 11.85 -21.88
CA ASN A 28 6.07 11.64 -21.08
C ASN A 28 6.07 12.55 -19.83
N ARG A 29 5.65 13.81 -19.99
CA ARG A 29 5.52 14.76 -18.88
C ARG A 29 4.44 14.34 -17.88
N ALA A 30 3.28 13.92 -18.37
CA ALA A 30 2.22 13.41 -17.51
C ALA A 30 2.65 12.13 -16.75
N MET A 31 3.31 11.19 -17.46
CA MET A 31 3.81 9.97 -16.84
C MET A 31 4.89 10.26 -15.79
N LEU A 32 5.77 11.24 -16.03
CA LEU A 32 6.77 11.67 -15.03
C LEU A 32 6.09 12.14 -13.74
N VAL A 33 5.03 12.94 -13.83
CA VAL A 33 4.26 13.39 -12.66
C VAL A 33 3.66 12.22 -11.92
N ILE A 34 3.03 11.28 -12.64
CA ILE A 34 2.41 10.07 -12.06
C ILE A 34 3.45 9.21 -11.34
N ILE A 35 4.62 9.02 -11.97
CA ILE A 35 5.76 8.27 -11.41
C ILE A 35 6.27 8.95 -10.14
N LEU A 36 6.53 10.26 -10.17
CA LEU A 36 7.05 10.98 -9.01
C LEU A 36 6.08 10.90 -7.82
N GLY A 37 4.79 11.11 -8.06
CA GLY A 37 3.81 11.06 -6.97
C GLY A 37 3.65 9.68 -6.34
N ILE A 38 3.59 8.62 -7.16
CA ILE A 38 3.49 7.26 -6.59
C ILE A 38 4.80 6.86 -5.91
N THR A 39 5.97 7.28 -6.44
CA THR A 39 7.26 7.07 -5.79
C THR A 39 7.30 7.73 -4.43
N MET A 40 6.88 9.00 -4.32
CA MET A 40 6.84 9.71 -3.04
C MET A 40 5.95 8.99 -2.03
N ALA A 41 4.72 8.62 -2.41
CA ALA A 41 3.79 7.96 -1.51
C ALA A 41 4.28 6.58 -1.03
N VAL A 42 4.92 5.80 -1.92
CA VAL A 42 5.44 4.47 -1.59
C VAL A 42 6.74 4.56 -0.79
N LEU A 43 7.65 5.44 -1.20
CA LEU A 43 8.93 5.67 -0.52
C LEU A 43 8.69 6.16 0.91
N ASP A 44 7.84 7.17 1.08
CA ASP A 44 7.49 7.74 2.39
C ASP A 44 6.88 6.69 3.34
N GLY A 45 6.08 5.77 2.81
CA GLY A 45 5.53 4.65 3.59
C GLY A 45 6.59 3.64 4.06
N SER A 46 7.76 3.57 3.43
CA SER A 46 8.83 2.62 3.76
C SER A 46 10.03 3.25 4.47
N ILE A 47 10.34 4.51 4.15
CA ILE A 47 11.53 5.22 4.67
C ILE A 47 11.47 5.44 6.18
N VAL A 48 10.28 5.69 6.74
CA VAL A 48 10.06 5.96 8.16
C VAL A 48 10.31 4.73 9.03
N ASN A 49 10.13 3.52 8.49
CA ASN A 49 10.24 2.28 9.26
C ASN A 49 11.61 2.12 9.93
N LEU A 50 12.69 2.48 9.23
CA LEU A 50 14.06 2.41 9.76
C LEU A 50 14.31 3.47 10.85
N ALA A 51 13.57 4.57 10.83
CA ALA A 51 13.71 5.67 11.79
C ALA A 51 12.92 5.43 13.09
N LEU A 52 11.96 4.51 13.13
CA LEU A 52 11.07 4.29 14.28
C LEU A 52 11.81 4.15 15.62
N PRO A 53 12.88 3.34 15.75
CA PRO A 53 13.61 3.22 17.00
C PRO A 53 14.29 4.54 17.42
N GLY A 54 14.78 5.34 16.47
CA GLY A 54 15.35 6.67 16.71
C GLY A 54 14.29 7.68 17.15
N ILE A 55 13.15 7.72 16.47
CA ILE A 55 11.99 8.56 16.80
C ILE A 55 11.48 8.23 18.21
N ALA A 56 11.37 6.94 18.55
CA ALA A 56 10.93 6.50 19.88
C ALA A 56 11.84 7.04 20.98
N ARG A 57 13.16 6.95 20.79
CA ARG A 57 14.14 7.44 21.78
C ARG A 57 14.12 8.96 21.90
N GLU A 58 14.11 9.70 20.78
CA GLU A 58 14.20 11.17 20.78
C GLU A 58 12.91 11.81 21.35
N LEU A 59 11.74 11.24 21.03
CA LEU A 59 10.45 11.74 21.51
C LEU A 59 9.99 11.10 22.83
N ASN A 60 10.87 10.36 23.53
CA ASN A 60 10.59 9.68 24.81
C ASN A 60 9.34 8.82 24.77
N ALA A 61 9.16 8.06 23.68
CA ALA A 61 8.02 7.21 23.43
C ALA A 61 8.40 5.71 23.51
N SER A 62 7.44 4.87 23.85
CA SER A 62 7.62 3.41 23.74
C SER A 62 7.66 2.99 22.27
N ALA A 63 8.24 1.82 21.99
CA ALA A 63 8.22 1.23 20.64
C ALA A 63 6.78 1.06 20.11
N ALA A 64 5.84 0.64 20.96
CA ALA A 64 4.42 0.53 20.62
C ALA A 64 3.80 1.88 20.22
N GLN A 65 4.14 2.94 20.95
CA GLN A 65 3.66 4.29 20.63
C GLN A 65 4.26 4.83 19.32
N ALA A 66 5.55 4.56 19.05
CA ALA A 66 6.21 5.01 17.83
C ALA A 66 5.59 4.39 16.57
N ILE A 67 5.06 3.17 16.63
CA ILE A 67 4.40 2.51 15.49
C ILE A 67 3.17 3.30 15.02
N TRP A 68 2.55 4.13 15.89
CA TRP A 68 1.46 5.01 15.49
C TRP A 68 1.84 6.03 14.40
N VAL A 69 3.12 6.35 14.27
CA VAL A 69 3.62 7.19 13.16
C VAL A 69 3.35 6.52 11.80
N VAL A 70 3.41 5.19 11.76
CA VAL A 70 3.08 4.39 10.55
C VAL A 70 1.58 4.13 10.47
N ASN A 71 0.95 3.72 11.58
CA ASN A 71 -0.48 3.40 11.63
C ASN A 71 -1.35 4.57 11.19
N ALA A 72 -1.10 5.79 11.69
CA ALA A 72 -1.87 6.97 11.35
C ALA A 72 -1.88 7.24 9.84
N TYR A 73 -0.72 7.14 9.20
CA TYR A 73 -0.58 7.27 7.75
C TYR A 73 -1.35 6.19 6.98
N GLN A 74 -1.19 4.93 7.39
CA GLN A 74 -1.81 3.79 6.69
C GLN A 74 -3.32 3.78 6.85
N ILE A 75 -3.85 4.01 8.06
CA ILE A 75 -5.29 4.09 8.33
C ILE A 75 -5.90 5.24 7.53
N ALA A 76 -5.31 6.45 7.59
CA ALA A 76 -5.81 7.60 6.85
C ALA A 76 -5.81 7.34 5.34
N THR A 77 -4.77 6.70 4.81
CA THR A 77 -4.70 6.32 3.40
C THR A 77 -5.79 5.30 3.06
N LEU A 78 -5.95 4.26 3.87
CA LEU A 78 -6.91 3.18 3.64
C LEU A 78 -8.36 3.69 3.63
N VAL A 79 -8.76 4.46 4.64
CA VAL A 79 -10.14 4.94 4.79
C VAL A 79 -10.57 5.86 3.66
N MET A 80 -9.63 6.63 3.08
CA MET A 80 -9.90 7.59 2.02
C MET A 80 -9.62 7.09 0.61
N LEU A 81 -9.03 5.89 0.43
CA LEU A 81 -8.66 5.37 -0.88
C LEU A 81 -9.88 5.26 -1.83
N LEU A 82 -10.93 4.58 -1.41
CA LEU A 82 -12.15 4.40 -2.20
C LEU A 82 -12.97 5.68 -2.34
N PRO A 83 -13.21 6.47 -1.27
CA PRO A 83 -13.87 7.76 -1.38
C PRO A 83 -13.20 8.72 -2.36
N LEU A 84 -11.86 8.85 -2.33
CA LEU A 84 -11.14 9.74 -3.22
C LEU A 84 -11.07 9.22 -4.66
N ALA A 85 -11.08 7.91 -4.88
CA ALA A 85 -11.25 7.33 -6.22
C ALA A 85 -12.58 7.77 -6.84
N SER A 86 -13.69 7.61 -6.11
CA SER A 86 -15.03 8.05 -6.54
C SER A 86 -15.12 9.57 -6.71
N LEU A 87 -14.47 10.34 -5.83
CA LEU A 87 -14.40 11.80 -5.96
C LEU A 87 -13.63 12.22 -7.23
N GLY A 88 -12.58 11.47 -7.59
CA GLY A 88 -11.79 11.68 -8.82
C GLY A 88 -12.60 11.50 -10.10
N GLU A 89 -13.52 10.53 -10.12
CA GLU A 89 -14.44 10.35 -11.26
C GLU A 89 -15.35 11.56 -11.47
N ARG A 90 -15.70 12.27 -10.40
CA ARG A 90 -16.64 13.39 -10.41
C ARG A 90 -15.98 14.75 -10.58
N LEU A 91 -15.00 15.07 -9.73
CA LEU A 91 -14.33 16.37 -9.70
C LEU A 91 -13.17 16.45 -10.70
N GLY A 92 -12.79 15.30 -11.25
CA GLY A 92 -11.64 15.16 -12.14
C GLY A 92 -10.41 14.61 -11.40
N TYR A 93 -9.79 13.60 -12.00
CA TYR A 93 -8.60 12.93 -11.43
C TYR A 93 -7.44 13.90 -11.20
N ARG A 94 -7.22 14.83 -12.13
CA ARG A 94 -6.19 15.88 -12.02
C ARG A 94 -6.36 16.71 -10.74
N ARG A 95 -7.58 17.16 -10.43
CA ARG A 95 -7.85 17.99 -9.24
C ARG A 95 -7.56 17.22 -7.97
N VAL A 96 -8.10 16.00 -7.85
CA VAL A 96 -7.92 15.15 -6.66
C VAL A 96 -6.45 14.82 -6.47
N TYR A 97 -5.71 14.53 -7.57
CA TYR A 97 -4.27 14.27 -7.50
C TYR A 97 -3.50 15.48 -6.98
N LEU A 98 -3.72 16.67 -7.55
CA LEU A 98 -2.98 17.88 -7.17
C LEU A 98 -3.30 18.32 -5.74
N VAL A 99 -4.56 18.24 -5.31
CA VAL A 99 -4.93 18.50 -3.91
C VAL A 99 -4.30 17.48 -2.97
N GLY A 100 -4.33 16.19 -3.33
CA GLY A 100 -3.65 15.13 -2.57
C GLY A 100 -2.15 15.37 -2.45
N MET A 101 -1.49 15.73 -3.55
CA MET A 101 -0.06 16.06 -3.58
C MET A 101 0.28 17.31 -2.75
N ALA A 102 -0.56 18.36 -2.82
CA ALA A 102 -0.38 19.57 -2.01
C ALA A 102 -0.51 19.24 -0.52
N LEU A 103 -1.54 18.48 -0.15
CA LEU A 103 -1.76 18.05 1.23
C LEU A 103 -0.61 17.18 1.73
N PHE A 104 -0.12 16.24 0.92
CA PHE A 104 1.03 15.39 1.21
C PHE A 104 2.31 16.22 1.45
N THR A 105 2.56 17.20 0.59
CA THR A 105 3.76 18.05 0.69
C THR A 105 3.70 18.98 1.91
N VAL A 106 2.55 19.62 2.16
CA VAL A 106 2.37 20.52 3.30
C VAL A 106 2.44 19.76 4.63
N SER A 107 1.82 18.58 4.71
CA SER A 107 1.90 17.74 5.92
C SER A 107 3.31 17.20 6.18
N SER A 108 4.13 17.04 5.14
CA SER A 108 5.56 16.71 5.31
C SER A 108 6.33 17.82 6.01
N VAL A 109 5.95 19.10 5.82
CA VAL A 109 6.49 20.21 6.63
C VAL A 109 6.10 20.04 8.11
N GLY A 110 4.83 19.72 8.37
CA GLY A 110 4.35 19.45 9.73
C GLY A 110 5.08 18.28 10.39
N ALA A 111 5.35 17.20 9.64
CA ALA A 111 6.11 16.06 10.15
C ALA A 111 7.59 16.40 10.41
N MET A 112 8.21 17.23 9.55
CA MET A 112 9.58 17.71 9.71
C MET A 112 9.75 18.60 10.95
N LEU A 113 8.74 19.41 11.26
CA LEU A 113 8.74 20.37 12.38
C LEU A 113 8.13 19.78 13.67
N ALA A 114 7.78 18.48 13.68
CA ALA A 114 7.17 17.86 14.84
C ALA A 114 8.16 17.76 16.00
N ASP A 115 7.77 18.29 17.16
CA ASP A 115 8.50 18.30 18.43
C ASP A 115 7.96 17.29 19.44
N SER A 116 6.84 16.64 19.13
CA SER A 116 6.21 15.62 19.95
C SER A 116 5.66 14.47 19.09
N LEU A 117 5.49 13.29 19.72
CA LEU A 117 4.90 12.15 19.04
C LEU A 117 3.48 12.46 18.55
N GLY A 118 2.69 13.20 19.33
CA GLY A 118 1.31 13.56 18.96
C GLY A 118 1.24 14.44 17.70
N THR A 119 2.10 15.47 17.60
CA THR A 119 2.20 16.34 16.43
C THR A 119 2.67 15.57 15.21
N LEU A 120 3.63 14.64 15.38
CA LEU A 120 4.09 13.77 14.29
C LEU A 120 2.98 12.82 13.80
N ILE A 121 2.25 12.15 14.71
CA ILE A 121 1.12 11.27 14.37
C ILE A 121 0.04 12.04 13.62
N PHE A 122 -0.31 13.26 14.07
CA PHE A 122 -1.29 14.11 13.39
C PHE A 122 -0.82 14.48 11.97
N ALA A 123 0.44 14.92 11.82
CA ALA A 123 1.01 15.23 10.52
C ALA A 123 1.00 14.01 9.59
N ARG A 124 1.29 12.81 10.11
CA ARG A 124 1.22 11.54 9.38
C ARG A 124 -0.20 11.18 8.95
N ALA A 125 -1.19 11.40 9.80
CA ALA A 125 -2.59 11.19 9.42
C ALA A 125 -2.99 12.11 8.24
N VAL A 126 -2.66 13.39 8.30
CA VAL A 126 -2.92 14.35 7.20
C VAL A 126 -2.16 13.98 5.94
N GLN A 127 -0.91 13.53 6.08
CA GLN A 127 -0.08 13.05 4.97
C GLN A 127 -0.69 11.80 4.31
N GLY A 128 -1.26 10.89 5.11
CA GLY A 128 -1.99 9.71 4.62
C GLY A 128 -3.22 10.08 3.79
N LEU A 129 -3.98 11.13 4.16
CA LEU A 129 -5.07 11.65 3.32
C LEU A 129 -4.55 12.14 1.96
N GLY A 130 -3.41 12.83 1.95
CA GLY A 130 -2.74 13.25 0.72
C GLY A 130 -2.30 12.07 -0.15
N ALA A 131 -1.69 11.06 0.47
CA ALA A 131 -1.28 9.82 -0.19
C ALA A 131 -2.48 9.07 -0.81
N ALA A 132 -3.61 9.01 -0.11
CA ALA A 132 -4.84 8.43 -0.64
C ALA A 132 -5.29 9.13 -1.92
N GLY A 133 -5.19 10.47 -1.99
CA GLY A 133 -5.49 11.25 -3.19
C GLY A 133 -4.60 10.93 -4.38
N ILE A 134 -3.32 10.62 -4.12
CA ILE A 134 -2.36 10.21 -5.15
C ILE A 134 -2.63 8.77 -5.60
N MET A 135 -2.73 7.83 -4.65
CA MET A 135 -2.76 6.39 -4.92
C MET A 135 -4.09 5.93 -5.51
N SER A 136 -5.23 6.52 -5.06
CA SER A 136 -6.58 6.10 -5.46
C SER A 136 -6.84 6.27 -6.96
N ILE A 137 -6.23 7.28 -7.57
CA ILE A 137 -6.49 7.67 -8.98
C ILE A 137 -5.29 7.43 -9.89
N ASN A 138 -4.20 6.89 -9.35
CA ASN A 138 -2.95 6.66 -10.08
C ASN A 138 -3.18 5.83 -11.37
N ALA A 139 -3.85 4.68 -11.27
CA ALA A 139 -4.13 3.83 -12.42
C ALA A 139 -5.07 4.51 -13.44
N ALA A 140 -6.03 5.33 -12.97
CA ALA A 140 -6.92 6.09 -13.85
C ALA A 140 -6.16 7.16 -14.64
N LEU A 141 -5.21 7.86 -14.01
CA LEU A 141 -4.34 8.83 -14.71
C LEU A 141 -3.43 8.13 -15.72
N VAL A 142 -2.87 6.96 -15.42
CA VAL A 142 -2.11 6.17 -16.41
C VAL A 142 -2.99 5.83 -17.61
N ARG A 143 -4.25 5.41 -17.37
CA ARG A 143 -5.20 5.10 -18.44
C ARG A 143 -5.54 6.30 -19.33
N LEU A 144 -5.68 7.51 -18.76
CA LEU A 144 -5.89 8.74 -19.54
C LEU A 144 -4.63 9.19 -20.30
N THR A 145 -3.46 8.81 -19.80
CA THR A 145 -2.18 9.23 -20.36
C THR A 145 -1.74 8.37 -21.55
N TYR A 146 -1.99 7.04 -21.49
CA TYR A 146 -1.56 6.10 -22.52
C TYR A 146 -2.70 5.74 -23.48
N PRO A 147 -2.42 5.61 -24.81
CA PRO A 147 -3.33 4.98 -25.75
C PRO A 147 -3.65 3.55 -25.34
N ARG A 148 -4.87 3.08 -25.67
CA ARG A 148 -5.33 1.71 -25.32
C ARG A 148 -4.34 0.63 -25.72
N ALA A 149 -3.76 0.73 -26.93
CA ALA A 149 -2.76 -0.20 -27.44
C ALA A 149 -1.47 -0.26 -26.60
N GLN A 150 -1.15 0.80 -25.85
CA GLN A 150 0.07 0.90 -25.02
C GLN A 150 -0.21 0.94 -23.51
N LEU A 151 -1.46 0.79 -23.11
CA LEU A 151 -1.87 0.87 -21.70
C LEU A 151 -1.14 -0.15 -20.83
N GLY A 152 -0.97 -1.40 -21.32
CA GLY A 152 -0.20 -2.44 -20.63
C GLY A 152 1.24 -2.01 -20.32
N ARG A 153 1.90 -1.31 -21.26
CA ARG A 153 3.24 -0.74 -21.05
C ARG A 153 3.24 0.34 -19.96
N GLY A 154 2.25 1.23 -19.98
CA GLY A 154 2.11 2.29 -18.96
C GLY A 154 1.92 1.71 -17.56
N LEU A 155 1.05 0.71 -17.41
CA LEU A 155 0.81 0.03 -16.15
C LEU A 155 2.04 -0.78 -15.67
N ALA A 156 2.76 -1.42 -16.58
CA ALA A 156 4.00 -2.14 -16.26
C ALA A 156 5.09 -1.19 -15.74
N ILE A 157 5.28 -0.04 -16.38
CA ILE A 157 6.22 1.00 -15.91
C ILE A 157 5.80 1.47 -14.51
N ASN A 158 4.52 1.76 -14.30
CA ASN A 158 4.02 2.19 -12.99
C ASN A 158 4.27 1.13 -11.90
N SER A 159 4.03 -0.14 -12.18
CA SER A 159 4.27 -1.24 -11.23
C SER A 159 5.76 -1.42 -10.92
N MET A 160 6.62 -1.28 -11.94
CA MET A 160 8.08 -1.34 -11.76
C MET A 160 8.58 -0.19 -10.88
N VAL A 161 8.05 1.03 -11.07
CA VAL A 161 8.40 2.19 -10.23
C VAL A 161 7.98 1.98 -8.78
N VAL A 162 6.77 1.46 -8.54
CA VAL A 162 6.31 1.12 -7.19
C VAL A 162 7.26 0.13 -6.51
N ALA A 163 7.69 -0.91 -7.25
CA ALA A 163 8.64 -1.89 -6.72
C ALA A 163 10.00 -1.26 -6.42
N LEU A 164 10.54 -0.44 -7.34
CA LEU A 164 11.81 0.26 -7.14
C LEU A 164 11.76 1.24 -5.96
N ALA A 165 10.67 1.99 -5.81
CA ALA A 165 10.48 2.90 -4.69
C ALA A 165 10.46 2.16 -3.34
N ALA A 166 9.79 1.01 -3.28
CA ALA A 166 9.77 0.16 -2.09
C ALA A 166 11.17 -0.41 -1.76
N VAL A 167 11.94 -0.79 -2.79
CA VAL A 167 13.34 -1.25 -2.65
C VAL A 167 14.25 -0.14 -2.14
N ALA A 168 14.10 1.06 -2.68
CA ALA A 168 14.96 2.20 -2.36
C ALA A 168 14.74 2.73 -0.92
N GLY A 169 13.57 2.50 -0.34
CA GLY A 169 13.18 3.04 0.96
C GLY A 169 14.22 2.84 2.07
N PRO A 170 14.56 1.60 2.44
CA PRO A 170 15.54 1.33 3.49
C PRO A 170 16.91 1.94 3.21
N SER A 171 17.39 1.88 1.96
CA SER A 171 18.69 2.44 1.57
C SER A 171 18.72 3.95 1.64
N VAL A 172 17.66 4.62 1.17
CA VAL A 172 17.52 6.08 1.25
C VAL A 172 17.43 6.51 2.72
N ALA A 173 16.62 5.79 3.53
CA ALA A 173 16.54 6.04 4.96
C ALA A 173 17.90 5.92 5.64
N ALA A 174 18.63 4.84 5.38
CA ALA A 174 19.95 4.60 5.94
C ALA A 174 20.94 5.70 5.55
N GLY A 175 20.95 6.13 4.29
CA GLY A 175 21.79 7.22 3.81
C GLY A 175 21.50 8.54 4.51
N ILE A 176 20.24 8.91 4.67
CA ILE A 176 19.84 10.14 5.35
C ILE A 176 20.17 10.06 6.86
N LEU A 177 19.80 8.96 7.53
CA LEU A 177 20.01 8.77 8.97
C LEU A 177 21.49 8.66 9.36
N SER A 178 22.39 8.35 8.42
CA SER A 178 23.84 8.38 8.66
C SER A 178 24.43 9.80 8.65
N LEU A 179 23.73 10.78 8.07
CA LEU A 179 24.21 12.15 7.86
C LEU A 179 23.37 13.21 8.59
N ALA A 180 22.10 12.91 8.89
CA ALA A 180 21.14 13.86 9.37
C ALA A 180 20.08 13.20 10.30
N PRO A 181 19.39 13.97 11.18
CA PRO A 181 18.32 13.45 12.01
C PRO A 181 17.09 13.06 11.18
N TRP A 182 16.19 12.27 11.79
CA TRP A 182 15.03 11.66 11.13
C TRP A 182 14.07 12.66 10.46
N GLN A 183 14.02 13.89 10.89
CA GLN A 183 13.21 14.96 10.31
C GLN A 183 13.51 15.17 8.81
N TRP A 184 14.75 14.91 8.38
CA TRP A 184 15.17 15.05 6.98
C TRP A 184 14.56 14.00 6.07
N LEU A 185 14.05 12.89 6.61
CA LEU A 185 13.28 11.91 5.83
C LEU A 185 12.03 12.56 5.23
N PHE A 186 11.38 13.46 5.98
CA PHE A 186 10.21 14.20 5.52
C PHE A 186 10.58 15.40 4.64
N ALA A 187 11.74 16.01 4.89
CA ALA A 187 12.25 17.13 4.08
C ALA A 187 12.45 16.72 2.62
N LEU A 188 12.81 15.47 2.33
CA LEU A 188 12.93 14.94 0.98
C LEU A 188 11.66 15.14 0.14
N ASN A 189 10.49 15.09 0.76
CA ASN A 189 9.21 15.25 0.10
C ASN A 189 8.95 16.69 -0.39
N LEU A 190 9.62 17.69 0.18
CA LEU A 190 9.34 19.09 -0.12
C LEU A 190 9.75 19.49 -1.55
N PRO A 191 11.02 19.32 -1.96
CA PRO A 191 11.44 19.68 -3.31
C PRO A 191 10.75 18.80 -4.38
N LEU A 192 10.59 17.50 -4.09
CA LEU A 192 9.93 16.58 -5.02
C LEU A 192 8.44 16.90 -5.17
N GLY A 193 7.75 17.21 -4.07
CA GLY A 193 6.34 17.58 -4.05
C GLY A 193 6.08 18.90 -4.76
N ALA A 194 6.89 19.93 -4.48
CA ALA A 194 6.80 21.22 -5.16
C ALA A 194 7.01 21.09 -6.68
N PHE A 195 8.02 20.34 -7.10
CA PHE A 195 8.27 20.04 -8.50
C PHE A 195 7.13 19.26 -9.15
N THR A 196 6.62 18.23 -8.48
CA THR A 196 5.50 17.40 -8.96
C THR A 196 4.21 18.21 -9.08
N LEU A 197 3.94 19.13 -8.15
CA LEU A 197 2.80 20.06 -8.20
C LEU A 197 2.93 21.01 -9.40
N TRP A 198 4.10 21.64 -9.54
CA TRP A 198 4.35 22.59 -10.65
C TRP A 198 4.21 21.91 -12.02
N LEU A 199 4.82 20.73 -12.19
CA LEU A 199 4.73 19.98 -13.43
C LEU A 199 3.33 19.41 -13.65
N GLY A 200 2.69 18.90 -12.60
CA GLY A 200 1.36 18.30 -12.63
C GLY A 200 0.28 19.29 -13.04
N TRP A 201 0.40 20.54 -12.56
CA TRP A 201 -0.50 21.63 -12.98
C TRP A 201 -0.47 21.87 -14.51
N ARG A 202 0.63 21.57 -15.19
CA ARG A 202 0.79 21.78 -16.64
C ARG A 202 0.59 20.51 -17.47
N ALA A 203 0.90 19.34 -16.92
CA ALA A 203 1.07 18.11 -17.69
C ALA A 203 -0.07 17.10 -17.53
N LEU A 204 -0.79 17.10 -16.40
CA LEU A 204 -1.84 16.10 -16.17
C LEU A 204 -3.06 16.35 -17.04
N PRO A 205 -3.64 15.28 -17.65
CA PRO A 205 -4.84 15.38 -18.48
C PRO A 205 -6.09 15.69 -17.64
N PHE A 206 -7.06 16.32 -18.28
CA PHE A 206 -8.41 16.44 -17.73
C PHE A 206 -9.22 15.19 -18.03
N ASN A 207 -10.22 14.91 -17.20
CA ASN A 207 -11.16 13.85 -17.48
C ASN A 207 -11.93 14.18 -18.77
N PRO A 208 -12.17 13.19 -19.66
CA PRO A 208 -13.06 13.40 -20.80
C PRO A 208 -14.48 13.72 -20.28
N PRO A 209 -15.25 14.54 -21.02
CA PRO A 209 -16.64 14.78 -20.69
C PRO A 209 -17.39 13.44 -20.62
N SER A 210 -18.09 13.17 -19.53
CA SER A 210 -18.96 12.00 -19.42
C SER A 210 -20.39 12.37 -19.79
N ALA A 211 -21.00 11.62 -20.68
CA ALA A 211 -22.40 11.81 -21.07
C ALA A 211 -23.39 11.57 -19.90
N VAL A 212 -22.97 10.76 -18.92
CA VAL A 212 -23.73 10.49 -17.71
C VAL A 212 -22.86 10.86 -16.50
N ALA A 213 -23.38 11.75 -15.64
CA ALA A 213 -22.68 12.08 -14.41
C ALA A 213 -22.51 10.82 -13.54
N PRO A 214 -21.29 10.52 -13.07
CA PRO A 214 -21.10 9.36 -12.21
C PRO A 214 -21.96 9.48 -10.94
N PRO A 215 -22.54 8.36 -10.46
CA PRO A 215 -23.41 8.38 -9.29
C PRO A 215 -22.66 8.96 -8.09
N ARG A 216 -23.36 9.75 -7.27
CA ARG A 216 -22.79 10.29 -6.05
C ARG A 216 -22.66 9.16 -5.04
N PRO A 217 -21.46 8.83 -4.51
CA PRO A 217 -21.42 8.04 -3.30
C PRO A 217 -22.23 8.79 -2.25
N ALA A 218 -23.17 8.13 -1.60
CA ALA A 218 -23.89 8.76 -0.51
C ALA A 218 -22.88 9.15 0.57
N ALA A 219 -23.00 10.35 1.13
CA ALA A 219 -22.12 10.79 2.22
C ALA A 219 -22.10 9.77 3.38
N LEU A 220 -23.23 9.09 3.57
CA LEU A 220 -23.36 8.00 4.53
C LEU A 220 -22.43 6.82 4.20
N ASP A 221 -22.28 6.45 2.92
CA ASP A 221 -21.40 5.33 2.52
C ASP A 221 -19.92 5.67 2.76
N VAL A 222 -19.53 6.92 2.51
CA VAL A 222 -18.20 7.42 2.84
C VAL A 222 -17.98 7.43 4.36
N ALA A 223 -18.95 7.95 5.12
CA ALA A 223 -18.86 7.98 6.58
C ALA A 223 -18.77 6.57 7.19
N LEU A 224 -19.60 5.64 6.71
CA LEU A 224 -19.57 4.25 7.18
C LEU A 224 -18.24 3.57 6.84
N ASN A 225 -17.67 3.80 5.64
CA ASN A 225 -16.36 3.29 5.26
C ASN A 225 -15.27 3.80 6.20
N VAL A 226 -15.24 5.11 6.45
CA VAL A 226 -14.24 5.73 7.35
C VAL A 226 -14.43 5.21 8.78
N LEU A 227 -15.65 5.19 9.31
CA LEU A 227 -15.94 4.72 10.66
C LEU A 227 -15.58 3.23 10.83
N MET A 228 -15.96 2.38 9.88
CA MET A 228 -15.66 0.95 9.94
C MET A 228 -14.15 0.70 10.12
N PHE A 229 -13.35 1.17 9.19
CA PHE A 229 -11.90 0.93 9.25
C PHE A 229 -11.26 1.61 10.47
N THR A 230 -11.62 2.86 10.77
CA THR A 230 -11.06 3.58 11.92
C THR A 230 -11.40 2.87 13.23
N LEU A 231 -12.66 2.50 13.47
CA LEU A 231 -13.07 1.83 14.70
C LEU A 231 -12.47 0.43 14.84
N ILE A 232 -12.37 -0.34 13.74
CA ILE A 232 -11.76 -1.68 13.79
C ILE A 232 -10.27 -1.57 14.18
N PHE A 233 -9.51 -0.69 13.52
CA PHE A 233 -8.07 -0.60 13.78
C PHE A 233 -7.75 0.08 15.12
N VAL A 234 -8.46 1.16 15.47
CA VAL A 234 -8.29 1.82 16.78
C VAL A 234 -8.79 0.92 17.91
N GLY A 235 -9.88 0.17 17.70
CA GLY A 235 -10.40 -0.78 18.68
C GLY A 235 -9.44 -1.95 18.92
N GLY A 236 -8.88 -2.50 17.84
CA GLY A 236 -7.85 -3.55 17.92
C GLY A 236 -6.61 -3.09 18.68
N GLU A 237 -6.13 -1.89 18.41
CA GLU A 237 -4.98 -1.32 19.11
C GLU A 237 -5.26 -1.05 20.59
N ARG A 238 -6.44 -0.49 20.93
CA ARG A 238 -6.82 -0.28 22.34
C ARG A 238 -6.92 -1.57 23.12
N LEU A 239 -7.40 -2.67 22.52
CA LEU A 239 -7.41 -3.99 23.16
C LEU A 239 -6.03 -4.40 23.59
N VAL A 240 -5.07 -4.17 22.73
CA VAL A 240 -3.69 -4.54 22.96
C VAL A 240 -3.05 -3.65 24.02
N ALA A 241 -3.22 -2.32 23.93
CA ALA A 241 -2.70 -1.36 24.90
C ALA A 241 -3.26 -1.60 26.31
N SER A 242 -4.50 -2.07 26.41
CA SER A 242 -5.13 -2.40 27.68
C SER A 242 -4.52 -3.64 28.36
N GLY A 243 -4.05 -4.61 27.56
CA GLY A 243 -3.36 -5.80 28.07
C GLY A 243 -2.04 -5.45 28.76
N SER A 244 -1.28 -4.49 28.21
CA SER A 244 0.02 -4.07 28.76
C SER A 244 -0.08 -3.22 30.04
N ALA A 245 -1.20 -2.50 30.24
CA ALA A 245 -1.40 -1.64 31.40
C ALA A 245 -1.84 -2.39 32.67
N GLY A 246 -1.78 -3.72 32.67
CA GLY A 246 -2.24 -4.56 33.80
C GLY A 246 -3.76 -4.52 34.06
N ARG A 247 -4.51 -3.81 33.19
CA ARG A 247 -5.98 -3.74 33.28
C ARG A 247 -6.68 -4.96 32.67
N GLY A 248 -5.92 -5.98 32.29
CA GLY A 248 -6.41 -7.21 31.67
C GLY A 248 -7.08 -6.99 30.32
N VAL A 249 -7.34 -8.07 29.57
CA VAL A 249 -8.14 -8.09 28.32
C VAL A 249 -9.60 -7.64 28.55
N THR A 250 -9.92 -7.16 29.75
CA THR A 250 -11.24 -6.77 30.25
C THR A 250 -11.57 -5.30 30.10
N SER A 251 -10.83 -4.50 29.30
CA SER A 251 -11.25 -3.13 29.05
C SER A 251 -12.50 -3.16 28.14
N LEU A 252 -13.67 -3.10 28.76
CA LEU A 252 -14.96 -3.03 28.09
C LEU A 252 -14.98 -1.93 27.00
N ASP A 253 -14.24 -0.83 27.22
CA ASP A 253 -14.11 0.26 26.27
C ASP A 253 -13.45 -0.15 24.95
N ALA A 254 -12.37 -0.93 25.01
CA ALA A 254 -11.66 -1.37 23.81
C ALA A 254 -12.48 -2.40 23.01
N TRP A 255 -13.11 -3.36 23.71
CA TRP A 255 -14.06 -4.28 23.10
C TRP A 255 -15.27 -3.56 22.54
N GLY A 256 -15.76 -2.52 23.22
CA GLY A 256 -16.87 -1.68 22.75
C GLY A 256 -16.54 -0.98 21.44
N VAL A 257 -15.33 -0.40 21.32
CA VAL A 257 -14.88 0.26 20.07
C VAL A 257 -14.74 -0.75 18.93
N LEU A 258 -14.15 -1.91 19.18
CA LEU A 258 -14.02 -2.97 18.17
C LEU A 258 -15.38 -3.51 17.73
N ALA A 259 -16.27 -3.82 18.68
CA ALA A 259 -17.61 -4.28 18.39
C ALA A 259 -18.43 -3.24 17.61
N ALA A 260 -18.30 -1.96 17.97
CA ALA A 260 -18.88 -0.86 17.20
C ALA A 260 -18.35 -0.83 15.76
N GLY A 261 -17.04 -1.01 15.56
CA GLY A 261 -16.42 -1.09 14.24
C GLY A 261 -16.95 -2.25 13.41
N VAL A 262 -17.08 -3.44 14.01
CA VAL A 262 -17.66 -4.63 13.37
C VAL A 262 -19.14 -4.41 13.04
N ALA A 263 -19.91 -3.82 13.95
CA ALA A 263 -21.32 -3.51 13.72
C ALA A 263 -21.51 -2.50 12.57
N VAL A 264 -20.74 -1.41 12.58
CA VAL A 264 -20.71 -0.43 11.47
C VAL A 264 -20.32 -1.11 10.17
N GLY A 265 -19.32 -2.00 10.19
CA GLY A 265 -18.92 -2.81 9.04
C GLY A 265 -20.03 -3.69 8.51
N GLY A 266 -20.78 -4.36 9.39
CA GLY A 266 -21.95 -5.16 9.01
C GLY A 266 -23.04 -4.33 8.35
N VAL A 267 -23.38 -3.16 8.93
CA VAL A 267 -24.34 -2.21 8.35
C VAL A 267 -23.86 -1.71 6.99
N TYR A 268 -22.56 -1.33 6.89
CA TYR A 268 -21.95 -0.86 5.65
C TYR A 268 -21.99 -1.91 4.56
N LEU A 269 -21.51 -3.13 4.84
CA LEU A 269 -21.49 -4.23 3.87
C LEU A 269 -22.91 -4.62 3.43
N ARG A 270 -23.87 -4.71 4.38
CA ARG A 270 -25.28 -4.99 4.06
C ARG A 270 -25.86 -3.92 3.14
N ARG A 271 -25.55 -2.65 3.37
CA ARG A 271 -25.96 -1.55 2.51
C ARG A 271 -25.33 -1.61 1.13
N GLN A 272 -23.99 -1.84 1.05
CA GLN A 272 -23.26 -1.96 -0.22
C GLN A 272 -23.74 -3.14 -1.07
N TRP A 273 -24.25 -4.19 -0.41
CA TRP A 273 -24.74 -5.41 -1.08
C TRP A 273 -25.97 -5.17 -1.98
N HIS A 274 -26.74 -4.13 -1.69
CA HIS A 274 -27.97 -3.79 -2.40
C HIS A 274 -27.79 -2.64 -3.41
N LEU A 275 -26.62 -2.04 -3.50
CA LEU A 275 -26.35 -0.96 -4.41
C LEU A 275 -25.92 -1.47 -5.79
N ALA A 276 -26.42 -0.83 -6.86
CA ALA A 276 -26.04 -1.13 -8.25
C ALA A 276 -24.59 -0.76 -8.54
N ALA A 277 -24.06 0.27 -7.88
CA ALA A 277 -22.66 0.71 -7.98
C ALA A 277 -22.10 0.93 -6.57
N PRO A 278 -21.70 -0.16 -5.87
CA PRO A 278 -21.20 -0.07 -4.51
C PRO A 278 -19.85 0.63 -4.46
N LEU A 279 -19.64 1.47 -3.44
CA LEU A 279 -18.34 2.11 -3.16
C LEU A 279 -17.29 1.06 -2.80
N PHE A 280 -17.67 0.07 -1.98
CA PHE A 280 -16.86 -1.11 -1.70
C PHE A 280 -17.36 -2.27 -2.57
N PRO A 281 -16.56 -2.79 -3.52
CA PRO A 281 -17.00 -3.76 -4.52
C PRO A 281 -17.26 -5.15 -3.95
N VAL A 282 -18.32 -5.27 -3.12
CA VAL A 282 -18.75 -6.56 -2.51
C VAL A 282 -19.21 -7.59 -3.53
N ASP A 283 -19.66 -7.15 -4.70
CA ASP A 283 -20.03 -7.99 -5.83
C ASP A 283 -18.87 -8.89 -6.29
N LEU A 284 -17.64 -8.37 -6.29
CA LEU A 284 -16.44 -9.13 -6.65
C LEU A 284 -16.08 -10.18 -5.60
N LEU A 285 -16.38 -9.93 -4.33
CA LEU A 285 -16.12 -10.90 -3.26
C LEU A 285 -17.02 -12.16 -3.33
N ARG A 286 -18.08 -12.13 -4.14
CA ARG A 286 -18.90 -13.31 -4.42
C ARG A 286 -18.19 -14.32 -5.34
N ILE A 287 -17.14 -13.90 -6.03
CA ILE A 287 -16.31 -14.77 -6.86
C ILE A 287 -15.30 -15.47 -5.92
N PRO A 288 -15.39 -16.80 -5.72
CA PRO A 288 -14.56 -17.49 -4.71
C PRO A 288 -13.06 -17.30 -4.92
N VAL A 289 -12.60 -17.39 -6.18
CA VAL A 289 -11.18 -17.18 -6.53
C VAL A 289 -10.73 -15.76 -6.18
N PHE A 290 -11.58 -14.75 -6.42
CA PHE A 290 -11.31 -13.36 -6.08
C PHE A 290 -11.22 -13.17 -4.55
N ALA A 291 -12.21 -13.69 -3.81
CA ALA A 291 -12.25 -13.59 -2.36
C ALA A 291 -11.04 -14.25 -1.67
N LEU A 292 -10.67 -15.47 -2.12
CA LEU A 292 -9.49 -16.18 -1.63
C LEU A 292 -8.20 -15.41 -1.94
N SER A 293 -8.10 -14.78 -3.13
CA SER A 293 -6.96 -13.97 -3.52
C SER A 293 -6.84 -12.70 -2.69
N MET A 294 -7.98 -12.09 -2.33
CA MET A 294 -8.04 -10.93 -1.41
C MET A 294 -7.60 -11.32 -0.01
N GLY A 295 -8.10 -12.44 0.53
CA GLY A 295 -7.69 -12.96 1.84
C GLY A 295 -6.19 -13.29 1.88
N ALA A 296 -5.67 -13.94 0.84
CA ALA A 296 -4.24 -14.21 0.71
C ALA A 296 -3.42 -12.91 0.64
N SER A 297 -3.89 -11.88 -0.06
CA SER A 297 -3.24 -10.56 -0.09
C SER A 297 -3.18 -9.93 1.30
N VAL A 298 -4.29 -9.89 2.03
CA VAL A 298 -4.34 -9.32 3.41
C VAL A 298 -3.34 -10.05 4.30
N GLY A 299 -3.33 -11.39 4.30
CA GLY A 299 -2.40 -12.19 5.11
C GLY A 299 -0.93 -11.95 4.72
N ALA A 300 -0.62 -11.92 3.43
CA ALA A 300 0.73 -11.70 2.92
C ALA A 300 1.27 -10.31 3.29
N PHE A 301 0.48 -9.26 3.11
CA PHE A 301 0.89 -7.90 3.47
C PHE A 301 0.92 -7.66 4.97
N CYS A 302 0.08 -8.36 5.76
CA CYS A 302 0.17 -8.38 7.22
C CYS A 302 1.51 -8.99 7.67
N ALA A 303 1.85 -10.17 7.16
CA ALA A 303 3.11 -10.84 7.46
C ALA A 303 4.33 -9.98 7.07
N GLN A 304 4.29 -9.38 5.88
CA GLN A 304 5.35 -8.50 5.40
C GLN A 304 5.54 -7.30 6.33
N THR A 305 4.46 -6.62 6.71
CA THR A 305 4.55 -5.39 7.53
C THR A 305 5.00 -5.70 8.94
N LEU A 306 4.50 -6.79 9.55
CA LEU A 306 4.99 -7.27 10.84
C LEU A 306 6.52 -7.41 10.83
N ALA A 307 7.05 -8.11 9.83
CA ALA A 307 8.49 -8.33 9.72
C ALA A 307 9.25 -7.01 9.43
N TYR A 308 8.79 -6.21 8.47
CA TYR A 308 9.46 -4.95 8.09
C TYR A 308 9.53 -3.94 9.22
N LEU A 309 8.53 -3.90 10.09
CA LEU A 309 8.51 -3.00 11.25
C LEU A 309 9.29 -3.57 12.44
N ALA A 310 9.33 -4.91 12.62
CA ALA A 310 10.08 -5.55 13.71
C ALA A 310 11.60 -5.54 13.45
N LEU A 311 12.03 -5.74 12.20
CA LEU A 311 13.44 -5.85 11.82
C LEU A 311 14.31 -4.65 12.22
N PRO A 312 13.90 -3.38 12.02
CA PRO A 312 14.68 -2.24 12.51
C PRO A 312 14.91 -2.24 14.02
N PHE A 313 13.91 -2.62 14.82
CA PHE A 313 14.07 -2.72 16.28
C PHE A 313 15.04 -3.85 16.64
N LEU A 314 14.92 -5.01 15.99
CA LEU A 314 15.84 -6.13 16.19
C LEU A 314 17.28 -5.75 15.83
N LEU A 315 17.51 -5.07 14.70
CA LEU A 315 18.85 -4.74 14.21
C LEU A 315 19.48 -3.60 15.02
N LEU A 316 18.74 -2.52 15.27
CA LEU A 316 19.26 -1.31 15.91
C LEU A 316 19.30 -1.44 17.44
N ALA A 317 18.20 -1.90 18.06
CA ALA A 317 18.09 -2.00 19.50
C ALA A 317 18.58 -3.36 20.04
N GLY A 318 18.22 -4.47 19.38
CA GLY A 318 18.59 -5.81 19.81
C GLY A 318 20.03 -6.20 19.49
N LEU A 319 20.50 -5.91 18.27
CA LEU A 319 21.84 -6.30 17.79
C LEU A 319 22.85 -5.15 17.76
N GLY A 320 22.48 -3.92 18.12
CA GLY A 320 23.37 -2.76 18.21
C GLY A 320 23.99 -2.33 16.87
N ARG A 321 23.36 -2.68 15.72
CA ARG A 321 23.86 -2.31 14.41
C ARG A 321 23.65 -0.82 14.14
N SER A 322 24.55 -0.23 13.34
CA SER A 322 24.37 1.15 12.87
C SER A 322 23.15 1.27 11.91
N PRO A 323 22.54 2.46 11.78
CA PRO A 323 21.44 2.68 10.82
C PRO A 323 21.82 2.31 9.39
N LEU A 324 23.06 2.56 8.97
CA LEU A 324 23.55 2.23 7.63
C LEU A 324 23.62 0.71 7.44
N GLU A 325 24.21 -0.03 8.38
CA GLU A 325 24.27 -1.49 8.33
C GLU A 325 22.87 -2.11 8.33
N ALA A 326 21.98 -1.67 9.22
CA ALA A 326 20.62 -2.14 9.29
C ALA A 326 19.86 -1.91 7.97
N GLY A 327 20.00 -0.72 7.39
CA GLY A 327 19.36 -0.38 6.11
C GLY A 327 19.88 -1.22 4.95
N LEU A 328 21.20 -1.45 4.88
CA LEU A 328 21.81 -2.30 3.84
C LEU A 328 21.35 -3.76 3.98
N LEU A 329 21.30 -4.28 5.20
CA LEU A 329 20.80 -5.64 5.45
C LEU A 329 19.33 -5.78 5.03
N ILE A 330 18.46 -4.85 5.45
CA ILE A 330 17.02 -4.87 5.12
C ILE A 330 16.80 -4.75 3.61
N THR A 331 17.68 -4.03 2.89
CA THR A 331 17.59 -3.87 1.43
C THR A 331 17.71 -5.18 0.65
N ALA A 332 18.31 -6.23 1.24
CA ALA A 332 18.39 -7.55 0.60
C ALA A 332 17.01 -8.14 0.25
N TRP A 333 15.99 -7.87 1.08
CA TRP A 333 14.64 -8.35 0.85
C TRP A 333 14.00 -7.73 -0.41
N PRO A 334 13.84 -6.40 -0.53
CA PRO A 334 13.25 -5.80 -1.72
C PRO A 334 14.09 -6.00 -2.98
N VAL A 335 15.42 -6.12 -2.89
CA VAL A 335 16.27 -6.50 -4.02
C VAL A 335 15.90 -7.90 -4.52
N ALA A 336 15.70 -8.86 -3.62
CA ALA A 336 15.25 -10.20 -3.99
C ALA A 336 13.85 -10.18 -4.64
N ILE A 337 12.94 -9.30 -4.20
CA ILE A 337 11.64 -9.09 -4.87
C ILE A 337 11.87 -8.68 -6.33
N VAL A 338 12.70 -7.67 -6.58
CA VAL A 338 12.94 -7.15 -7.95
C VAL A 338 13.58 -8.20 -8.84
N LEU A 339 14.52 -8.99 -8.31
CA LEU A 339 15.18 -10.06 -9.07
C LEU A 339 14.25 -11.24 -9.36
N THR A 340 13.33 -11.55 -8.43
CA THR A 340 12.43 -12.71 -8.55
C THR A 340 11.15 -12.37 -9.33
N ALA A 341 10.68 -11.12 -9.32
CA ALA A 341 9.43 -10.73 -9.97
C ALA A 341 9.39 -11.04 -11.49
N PRO A 342 10.46 -10.85 -12.29
CA PRO A 342 10.46 -11.25 -13.70
C PRO A 342 10.35 -12.77 -13.89
N LEU A 343 10.95 -13.56 -12.99
CA LEU A 343 10.84 -15.02 -13.00
C LEU A 343 9.37 -15.43 -12.70
N ALA A 344 8.78 -14.87 -11.65
CA ALA A 344 7.38 -15.08 -11.31
C ALA A 344 6.47 -14.75 -12.52
N GLY A 345 6.73 -13.62 -13.18
CA GLY A 345 5.98 -13.21 -14.39
C GLY A 345 6.08 -14.22 -15.55
N ARG A 346 7.25 -14.86 -15.74
CA ARG A 346 7.43 -15.91 -16.78
C ARG A 346 6.74 -17.24 -16.43
N LEU A 347 6.51 -17.49 -15.16
CA LEU A 347 5.83 -18.71 -14.69
C LEU A 347 4.31 -18.59 -14.75
N ILE A 348 3.75 -17.38 -14.76
CA ILE A 348 2.33 -17.11 -14.97
C ILE A 348 1.93 -17.65 -16.35
N GLY A 349 0.81 -18.40 -16.38
CA GLY A 349 0.33 -19.06 -17.60
C GLY A 349 1.00 -20.41 -17.93
N ARG A 350 2.15 -20.74 -17.29
CA ARG A 350 2.77 -22.07 -17.38
C ARG A 350 2.34 -22.98 -16.23
N TYR A 351 2.15 -22.39 -15.05
CA TYR A 351 1.69 -23.05 -13.84
C TYR A 351 0.46 -22.31 -13.30
N ALA A 352 -0.37 -23.02 -12.55
CA ALA A 352 -1.52 -22.40 -11.90
C ALA A 352 -1.08 -21.31 -10.91
N ASP A 353 -1.68 -20.12 -10.99
CA ASP A 353 -1.37 -18.98 -10.12
C ASP A 353 -1.50 -19.31 -8.63
N GLY A 354 -2.48 -20.17 -8.29
CA GLY A 354 -2.68 -20.67 -6.93
C GLY A 354 -1.52 -21.50 -6.41
N LEU A 355 -0.88 -22.32 -7.27
CA LEU A 355 0.28 -23.12 -6.90
C LEU A 355 1.52 -22.24 -6.68
N LEU A 356 1.79 -21.32 -7.62
CA LEU A 356 2.90 -20.38 -7.52
C LEU A 356 2.79 -19.54 -6.25
N GLY A 357 1.56 -19.05 -5.97
CA GLY A 357 1.30 -18.28 -4.77
C GLY A 357 1.47 -19.09 -3.48
N ALA A 358 1.03 -20.35 -3.45
CA ALA A 358 1.18 -21.23 -2.28
C ALA A 358 2.66 -21.53 -2.00
N ILE A 359 3.44 -21.89 -3.03
CA ILE A 359 4.88 -22.13 -2.91
C ILE A 359 5.59 -20.84 -2.45
N GLY A 360 5.28 -19.69 -3.07
CA GLY A 360 5.86 -18.40 -2.70
C GLY A 360 5.64 -18.06 -1.22
N MET A 361 4.41 -18.22 -0.75
CA MET A 361 4.08 -17.94 0.66
C MET A 361 4.66 -18.97 1.63
N ALA A 362 4.81 -20.24 1.23
CA ALA A 362 5.51 -21.24 2.04
C ALA A 362 7.01 -20.91 2.19
N VAL A 363 7.67 -20.50 1.09
CA VAL A 363 9.07 -20.03 1.10
C VAL A 363 9.19 -18.78 1.99
N PHE A 364 8.24 -17.86 1.90
CA PHE A 364 8.20 -16.66 2.73
C PHE A 364 8.06 -16.99 4.21
N ALA A 365 7.12 -17.88 4.58
CA ALA A 365 6.94 -18.35 5.95
C ALA A 365 8.21 -19.02 6.50
N CYS A 366 8.86 -19.87 5.70
CA CYS A 366 10.12 -20.50 6.08
C CYS A 366 11.23 -19.45 6.31
N GLY A 367 11.37 -18.45 5.43
CA GLY A 367 12.31 -17.35 5.60
C GLY A 367 12.07 -16.56 6.90
N LEU A 368 10.81 -16.27 7.24
CA LEU A 368 10.43 -15.59 8.48
C LEU A 368 10.76 -16.43 9.74
N LEU A 369 10.53 -17.74 9.71
CA LEU A 369 10.92 -18.64 10.81
C LEU A 369 12.44 -18.71 10.97
N LEU A 370 13.18 -18.71 9.87
CA LEU A 370 14.63 -18.66 9.90
C LEU A 370 15.16 -17.32 10.44
N LEU A 371 14.45 -16.21 10.19
CA LEU A 371 14.73 -14.91 10.81
C LEU A 371 14.35 -14.87 12.30
N ALA A 372 13.33 -15.61 12.73
CA ALA A 372 12.98 -15.72 14.15
C ALA A 372 13.99 -16.59 14.91
N ALA A 373 14.62 -17.58 14.24
CA ALA A 373 15.60 -18.51 14.82
C ALA A 373 17.06 -18.06 14.49
N LEU A 374 17.41 -16.83 14.87
CA LEU A 374 18.77 -16.32 14.62
C LEU A 374 19.80 -16.97 15.56
N PRO A 375 20.98 -17.39 15.06
CA PRO A 375 22.05 -17.88 15.91
C PRO A 375 22.71 -16.77 16.72
N ALA A 376 23.31 -17.11 17.87
CA ALA A 376 23.99 -16.14 18.73
C ALA A 376 25.16 -15.41 18.02
N ASN A 377 25.86 -16.09 17.11
CA ASN A 377 26.94 -15.52 16.29
C ASN A 377 26.42 -15.24 14.88
N LEU A 378 25.71 -14.12 14.72
CA LEU A 378 25.09 -13.74 13.47
C LEU A 378 26.09 -13.04 12.54
N SER A 379 26.39 -13.65 11.39
CA SER A 379 27.13 -12.99 10.32
C SER A 379 26.19 -12.10 9.46
N PRO A 380 26.68 -11.00 8.86
CA PRO A 380 25.89 -10.22 7.90
C PRO A 380 25.32 -11.07 6.75
N ILE A 381 26.09 -12.06 6.28
CA ILE A 381 25.69 -12.97 5.19
C ILE A 381 24.48 -13.82 5.61
N ASP A 382 24.45 -14.29 6.88
CA ASP A 382 23.32 -15.05 7.42
C ASP A 382 22.01 -14.25 7.37
N MET A 383 22.08 -12.97 7.62
CA MET A 383 20.93 -12.08 7.55
C MET A 383 20.48 -11.83 6.11
N VAL A 384 21.44 -11.55 5.21
CA VAL A 384 21.18 -11.24 3.80
C VAL A 384 20.44 -12.38 3.09
N TRP A 385 20.91 -13.63 3.19
CA TRP A 385 20.25 -14.73 2.48
C TRP A 385 18.87 -15.07 3.03
N ARG A 386 18.65 -14.94 4.35
CA ARG A 386 17.32 -15.13 4.98
C ARG A 386 16.34 -14.07 4.55
N MET A 387 16.76 -12.79 4.52
CA MET A 387 15.97 -11.70 3.98
C MET A 387 15.69 -11.83 2.49
N ALA A 388 16.69 -12.28 1.72
CA ALA A 388 16.51 -12.56 0.30
C ALA A 388 15.52 -13.70 0.06
N LEU A 389 15.52 -14.73 0.89
CA LEU A 389 14.54 -15.82 0.83
C LEU A 389 13.13 -15.30 1.07
N CYS A 390 12.94 -14.42 2.07
CA CYS A 390 11.66 -13.75 2.33
C CYS A 390 11.20 -12.94 1.11
N GLY A 391 12.10 -12.15 0.51
CA GLY A 391 11.81 -11.34 -0.66
C GLY A 391 11.42 -12.17 -1.88
N ALA A 392 12.17 -13.24 -2.15
CA ALA A 392 11.90 -14.15 -3.26
C ALA A 392 10.55 -14.86 -3.11
N GLY A 393 10.24 -15.37 -1.91
CA GLY A 393 8.96 -15.99 -1.59
C GLY A 393 7.79 -15.03 -1.79
N PHE A 394 7.91 -13.81 -1.28
CA PHE A 394 6.88 -12.79 -1.42
C PHE A 394 6.64 -12.40 -2.89
N ALA A 395 7.70 -12.23 -3.70
CA ALA A 395 7.59 -11.89 -5.12
C ALA A 395 6.92 -13.00 -5.94
N LEU A 396 7.25 -14.27 -5.63
CA LEU A 396 6.65 -15.44 -6.28
C LEU A 396 5.15 -15.57 -5.97
N PHE A 397 4.69 -15.02 -4.84
CA PHE A 397 3.27 -14.91 -4.51
C PHE A 397 2.62 -13.69 -5.15
N GLN A 398 3.21 -12.50 -5.00
CA GLN A 398 2.56 -11.24 -5.30
C GLN A 398 2.14 -11.11 -6.77
N SER A 399 3.03 -11.48 -7.70
CA SER A 399 2.79 -11.33 -9.14
C SER A 399 1.62 -12.22 -9.64
N PRO A 400 1.60 -13.54 -9.39
CA PRO A 400 0.46 -14.38 -9.76
C PRO A 400 -0.84 -14.01 -9.04
N ASN A 401 -0.76 -13.60 -7.79
CA ASN A 401 -1.95 -13.20 -7.03
C ASN A 401 -2.60 -11.93 -7.59
N ASN A 402 -1.78 -10.92 -7.95
CA ASN A 402 -2.26 -9.71 -8.61
C ASN A 402 -2.88 -10.03 -9.98
N HIS A 403 -2.24 -10.93 -10.75
CA HIS A 403 -2.77 -11.42 -12.02
C HIS A 403 -4.16 -12.05 -11.84
N THR A 404 -4.30 -12.97 -10.86
CA THR A 404 -5.59 -13.61 -10.56
C THR A 404 -6.67 -12.59 -10.17
N ILE A 405 -6.37 -11.61 -9.30
CA ILE A 405 -7.34 -10.59 -8.87
C ILE A 405 -7.86 -9.80 -10.07
N VAL A 406 -6.97 -9.37 -10.96
CA VAL A 406 -7.35 -8.54 -12.12
C VAL A 406 -8.09 -9.35 -13.18
N THR A 407 -7.70 -10.61 -13.42
CA THR A 407 -8.29 -11.45 -14.48
C THR A 407 -9.58 -12.15 -14.06
N SER A 408 -9.80 -12.41 -12.77
CA SER A 408 -11.03 -13.01 -12.27
C SER A 408 -12.21 -12.05 -12.22
N ALA A 409 -11.96 -10.74 -12.29
CA ALA A 409 -13.01 -9.73 -12.33
C ALA A 409 -13.50 -9.50 -13.76
N PRO A 410 -14.82 -9.24 -13.95
CA PRO A 410 -15.36 -8.87 -15.28
C PRO A 410 -14.66 -7.61 -15.82
N LEU A 411 -14.46 -7.53 -17.15
CA LEU A 411 -13.74 -6.44 -17.80
C LEU A 411 -14.26 -5.02 -17.43
N HIS A 412 -15.58 -4.89 -17.32
CA HIS A 412 -16.21 -3.62 -16.92
C HIS A 412 -15.97 -3.26 -15.44
N ARG A 413 -15.50 -4.21 -14.60
CA ARG A 413 -15.16 -4.02 -13.18
C ARG A 413 -13.65 -4.01 -12.90
N SER A 414 -12.81 -3.98 -13.92
CA SER A 414 -11.35 -4.03 -13.76
C SER A 414 -10.77 -2.88 -12.90
N GLY A 415 -11.39 -1.70 -12.96
CA GLY A 415 -11.04 -0.57 -12.09
C GLY A 415 -11.33 -0.85 -10.62
N ALA A 416 -12.50 -1.43 -10.35
CA ALA A 416 -12.90 -1.83 -9.00
C ALA A 416 -11.97 -2.93 -8.45
N ALA A 417 -11.59 -3.91 -9.27
CA ALA A 417 -10.65 -4.97 -8.90
C ALA A 417 -9.26 -4.39 -8.52
N SER A 418 -8.78 -3.41 -9.29
CA SER A 418 -7.52 -2.71 -8.99
C SER A 418 -7.60 -1.91 -7.68
N GLY A 419 -8.74 -1.26 -7.41
CA GLY A 419 -9.00 -0.57 -6.14
C GLY A 419 -9.02 -1.54 -4.95
N MET A 420 -9.68 -2.70 -5.12
CA MET A 420 -9.71 -3.74 -4.09
C MET A 420 -8.31 -4.32 -3.80
N LEU A 421 -7.44 -4.45 -4.80
CA LEU A 421 -6.05 -4.85 -4.60
C LEU A 421 -5.30 -3.87 -3.68
N GLY A 422 -5.48 -2.56 -3.91
CA GLY A 422 -4.93 -1.52 -3.03
C GLY A 422 -5.50 -1.59 -1.62
N THR A 423 -6.82 -1.80 -1.50
CA THR A 423 -7.51 -1.96 -0.21
C THR A 423 -6.99 -3.18 0.56
N ALA A 424 -6.86 -4.35 -0.07
CA ALA A 424 -6.33 -5.55 0.58
C ALA A 424 -4.89 -5.34 1.08
N ARG A 425 -4.06 -4.69 0.28
CA ARG A 425 -2.68 -4.36 0.65
C ARG A 425 -2.65 -3.48 1.89
N LEU A 426 -3.37 -2.35 1.87
CA LEU A 426 -3.38 -1.41 2.98
C LEU A 426 -4.03 -2.01 4.24
N THR A 427 -5.10 -2.80 4.09
CA THR A 427 -5.72 -3.52 5.21
C THR A 427 -4.72 -4.47 5.87
N GLY A 428 -3.99 -5.26 5.06
CA GLY A 428 -2.95 -6.16 5.57
C GLY A 428 -1.82 -5.40 6.26
N GLN A 429 -1.34 -4.33 5.64
CA GLN A 429 -0.27 -3.48 6.20
C GLN A 429 -0.70 -2.86 7.54
N THR A 430 -1.90 -2.28 7.62
CA THR A 430 -2.42 -1.69 8.84
C THR A 430 -2.62 -2.74 9.93
N LEU A 431 -3.17 -3.92 9.58
CA LEU A 431 -3.32 -5.03 10.50
C LEU A 431 -1.96 -5.46 11.08
N GLY A 432 -0.95 -5.64 10.23
CA GLY A 432 0.40 -5.99 10.66
C GLY A 432 1.01 -4.97 11.60
N ALA A 433 0.85 -3.67 11.31
CA ALA A 433 1.37 -2.60 12.14
C ALA A 433 0.65 -2.51 13.51
N VAL A 434 -0.68 -2.67 13.54
CA VAL A 434 -1.46 -2.73 14.79
C VAL A 434 -1.06 -3.94 15.63
N MET A 435 -0.88 -5.12 15.00
CA MET A 435 -0.44 -6.33 15.70
C MET A 435 0.97 -6.16 16.29
N LEU A 436 1.89 -5.51 15.58
CA LEU A 436 3.23 -5.25 16.13
C LEU A 436 3.19 -4.30 17.32
N ALA A 437 2.41 -3.22 17.24
CA ALA A 437 2.17 -2.34 18.38
C ALA A 437 1.70 -3.14 19.59
N GLY A 438 0.84 -4.13 19.31
CA GLY A 438 0.35 -5.06 20.28
C GLY A 438 1.41 -5.95 20.90
N ILE A 439 2.18 -6.57 20.09
CA ILE A 439 3.26 -7.43 20.55
C ILE A 439 4.23 -6.62 21.42
N PHE A 440 4.62 -5.42 20.99
CA PHE A 440 5.53 -4.54 21.74
C PHE A 440 4.92 -3.97 23.05
N SER A 441 3.60 -4.02 23.20
CA SER A 441 2.95 -3.65 24.45
C SER A 441 2.94 -4.79 25.47
N LEU A 442 2.99 -6.04 25.02
CA LEU A 442 2.96 -7.25 25.85
C LEU A 442 4.36 -7.78 26.20
N TRP A 443 5.32 -7.57 25.33
CA TRP A 443 6.70 -8.03 25.49
C TRP A 443 7.66 -6.84 25.46
N SER A 444 8.69 -6.89 26.29
CA SER A 444 9.76 -5.90 26.29
C SER A 444 10.58 -6.00 25.00
N SER A 445 10.85 -4.88 24.37
CA SER A 445 11.73 -4.80 23.18
C SER A 445 13.23 -4.87 23.49
N HIS A 446 13.61 -5.00 24.78
CA HIS A 446 15.01 -5.00 25.19
C HIS A 446 15.71 -6.35 25.01
N ASP A 447 14.97 -7.45 25.05
CA ASP A 447 15.52 -8.81 25.01
C ASP A 447 15.37 -9.49 23.64
N GLY A 448 14.90 -8.77 22.61
CA GLY A 448 14.64 -9.32 21.26
C GLY A 448 13.45 -10.31 21.21
N GLN A 449 12.76 -10.55 22.33
CA GLN A 449 11.64 -11.51 22.39
C GLN A 449 10.42 -11.00 21.62
N ALA A 450 10.13 -9.70 21.71
CA ALA A 450 9.01 -9.09 21.00
C ALA A 450 9.16 -9.22 19.48
N GLU A 451 10.35 -8.99 18.97
CA GLU A 451 10.68 -9.09 17.56
C GLU A 451 10.61 -10.54 17.07
N MET A 452 11.08 -11.50 17.87
CA MET A 452 10.93 -12.94 17.58
C MET A 452 9.45 -13.34 17.51
N VAL A 453 8.62 -12.94 18.48
CA VAL A 453 7.17 -13.22 18.49
C VAL A 453 6.53 -12.60 17.24
N ALA A 454 6.92 -11.37 16.87
CA ALA A 454 6.41 -10.70 15.67
C ALA A 454 6.75 -11.49 14.40
N LEU A 455 7.97 -12.00 14.27
CA LEU A 455 8.40 -12.81 13.12
C LEU A 455 7.68 -14.17 13.06
N VAL A 456 7.43 -14.81 14.20
CA VAL A 456 6.64 -16.07 14.27
C VAL A 456 5.17 -15.81 13.90
N CYS A 457 4.57 -14.73 14.40
CA CYS A 457 3.22 -14.32 14.00
C CYS A 457 3.15 -14.02 12.50
N ALA A 458 4.16 -13.33 11.95
CA ALA A 458 4.26 -13.06 10.52
C ALA A 458 4.33 -14.37 9.71
N ALA A 459 5.11 -15.36 10.17
CA ALA A 459 5.17 -16.66 9.53
C ALA A 459 3.82 -17.40 9.55
N ALA A 460 3.06 -17.30 10.65
CA ALA A 460 1.70 -17.86 10.72
C ALA A 460 0.74 -17.22 9.69
N PHE A 461 0.75 -15.89 9.54
CA PHE A 461 -0.03 -15.21 8.51
C PHE A 461 0.41 -15.58 7.08
N ALA A 462 1.72 -15.73 6.86
CA ALA A 462 2.24 -16.21 5.59
C ALA A 462 1.77 -17.65 5.29
N ALA A 463 1.76 -18.54 6.28
CA ALA A 463 1.24 -19.90 6.15
C ALA A 463 -0.27 -19.92 5.83
N LEU A 464 -1.08 -19.08 6.52
CA LEU A 464 -2.50 -18.94 6.21
C LEU A 464 -2.74 -18.41 4.80
N ALA A 465 -1.91 -17.47 4.32
CA ALA A 465 -1.96 -16.98 2.95
C ALA A 465 -1.56 -18.08 1.94
N ALA A 466 -0.60 -18.94 2.29
CA ALA A 466 -0.25 -20.12 1.47
C ALA A 466 -1.43 -21.08 1.32
N VAL A 467 -2.12 -21.38 2.41
CA VAL A 467 -3.34 -22.24 2.42
C VAL A 467 -4.44 -21.59 1.57
N SER A 468 -4.71 -20.29 1.75
CA SER A 468 -5.70 -19.56 0.95
C SER A 468 -5.36 -19.58 -0.54
N SER A 469 -4.06 -19.48 -0.88
CA SER A 469 -3.58 -19.60 -2.26
C SER A 469 -3.74 -21.01 -2.83
N ALA A 470 -3.49 -22.06 -2.03
CA ALA A 470 -3.67 -23.45 -2.43
C ALA A 470 -5.17 -23.82 -2.64
N LEU A 471 -6.06 -23.28 -1.82
CA LEU A 471 -7.50 -23.50 -1.95
C LEU A 471 -8.06 -23.02 -3.30
N ARG A 472 -7.43 -22.02 -3.93
CA ARG A 472 -7.81 -21.56 -5.28
C ARG A 472 -7.68 -22.64 -6.35
N LEU A 473 -6.78 -23.61 -6.17
CA LEU A 473 -6.62 -24.74 -7.08
C LEU A 473 -7.90 -25.61 -7.16
N ARG A 474 -8.69 -25.64 -6.08
CA ARG A 474 -9.95 -26.39 -6.03
C ARG A 474 -11.15 -25.64 -6.60
N THR A 475 -11.04 -24.31 -6.71
CA THR A 475 -12.13 -23.45 -7.19
C THR A 475 -11.99 -23.05 -8.65
N SER A 476 -10.89 -23.41 -9.30
CA SER A 476 -10.62 -23.14 -10.73
C SER A 476 -11.13 -24.25 -11.67
N HIS A 477 -11.87 -25.23 -11.14
CA HIS A 477 -12.65 -26.23 -11.86
C HIS A 477 -14.15 -25.91 -11.67
#